data_c009333c2989f94f06d0b46b0ad761fc
#
_entry.id   c009333c2989f94f06d0b46b0ad761fc
#
_cell.length_a   1.000
_cell.length_b   1.000
_cell.length_c   1.000
_cell.angle_alpha   90.00
_cell.angle_beta   90.00
_cell.angle_gamma   90.00
#
_symmetry.space_group_name_H-M   'P 1'
#
loop_
_entity.id
_entity.type
_entity.pdbx_description
1 polymer ?
#
loop_
_entity_poly.entity_id
_entity_poly.type
_entity_poly.pdbx_seq_one_letter_code
_entity_poly.pdbx_strand_id
1 'polypeptide(L)'
;VRDIADSITSPEEGETAAKWMEDTYDIRYYIDSSKCYMGAEILVAGGGPTIWVDTFREKVTGWWGSDRFEYYFQDNLGLNDYCEEMYGC
;
A
#
# COMPACT_ATOMS: atom_id res chain seq x y z
N VAL A 1 1.64 11.10 4.63
CA VAL A 1 0.62 10.03 4.73
C VAL A 1 -0.57 10.37 3.86
N ARG A 2 -1.09 11.58 4.01
CA ARG A 2 -2.24 12.05 3.24
C ARG A 2 -1.95 12.07 1.73
N ASP A 3 -0.76 12.57 1.35
CA ASP A 3 -0.39 12.67 -0.06
C ASP A 3 -0.32 11.29 -0.71
N ILE A 4 0.13 10.30 0.03
CA ILE A 4 0.20 8.93 -0.45
C ILE A 4 -1.20 8.36 -0.63
N ALA A 5 -2.09 8.57 0.35
CA ALA A 5 -3.49 8.14 0.23
C ALA A 5 -4.17 8.80 -0.96
N ASP A 6 -3.94 10.11 -1.17
CA ASP A 6 -4.53 10.84 -2.28
C ASP A 6 -4.00 10.34 -3.63
N SER A 7 -2.73 9.92 -3.70
CA SER A 7 -2.15 9.40 -4.95
C SER A 7 -2.81 8.09 -5.39
N ILE A 8 -3.38 7.35 -4.46
CA ILE A 8 -4.08 6.10 -4.75
C ILE A 8 -5.55 6.35 -5.05
N THR A 9 -6.19 7.22 -4.28
CA THR A 9 -7.60 7.54 -4.45
C THR A 9 -7.85 8.34 -5.74
N SER A 10 -6.96 9.29 -6.03
CA SER A 10 -7.07 10.17 -7.21
C SER A 10 -5.76 10.14 -7.98
N PRO A 11 -5.45 9.02 -8.67
CA PRO A 11 -4.19 8.90 -9.39
C PRO A 11 -4.13 9.88 -10.56
N GLU A 12 -2.92 10.34 -10.88
CA GLU A 12 -2.69 11.21 -12.01
C GLU A 12 -2.95 10.46 -13.31
N GLU A 13 -3.24 11.22 -14.37
CA GLU A 13 -3.45 10.65 -15.68
C GLU A 13 -2.20 9.87 -16.13
N GLY A 14 -2.41 8.64 -16.58
CA GLY A 14 -1.33 7.79 -17.00
C GLY A 14 -0.66 6.99 -15.89
N GLU A 15 -1.04 7.21 -14.64
CA GLU A 15 -0.50 6.44 -13.53
C GLU A 15 -1.09 5.03 -13.50
N THR A 16 -0.25 4.05 -13.18
CA THR A 16 -0.67 2.65 -13.07
C THR A 16 -0.14 2.08 -11.75
N ALA A 17 -0.71 0.95 -11.33
CA ALA A 17 -0.23 0.27 -10.12
C ALA A 17 1.25 -0.10 -10.26
N ALA A 18 1.66 -0.60 -11.42
CA ALA A 18 3.06 -0.96 -11.66
C ALA A 18 4.00 0.22 -11.49
N LYS A 19 3.66 1.38 -12.03
CA LYS A 19 4.47 2.59 -11.90
C LYS A 19 4.52 3.07 -10.45
N TRP A 20 3.38 3.07 -9.79
CA TRP A 20 3.30 3.49 -8.39
C TRP A 20 4.17 2.61 -7.50
N MET A 21 4.24 1.31 -7.80
CA MET A 21 5.03 0.35 -7.03
C MET A 21 6.54 0.45 -7.25
N GLU A 22 7.00 1.12 -8.29
CA GLU A 22 8.44 1.21 -8.61
C GLU A 22 9.26 1.84 -7.49
N ASP A 23 8.70 2.76 -6.73
CA ASP A 23 9.40 3.50 -5.68
C ASP A 23 9.18 2.91 -4.28
N THR A 24 8.62 1.73 -4.19
CA THR A 24 8.37 1.09 -2.91
C THR A 24 9.56 0.24 -2.46
N TYR A 25 9.67 0.00 -1.15
CA TYR A 25 10.84 -0.67 -0.57
C TYR A 25 10.60 -2.12 -0.22
N ASP A 26 9.37 -2.50 0.16
CA ASP A 26 9.08 -3.86 0.60
C ASP A 26 7.59 -4.13 0.48
N ILE A 27 7.24 -5.41 0.40
CA ILE A 27 5.86 -5.86 0.35
C ILE A 27 5.71 -7.04 1.29
N ARG A 28 4.70 -7.00 2.15
CA ARG A 28 4.31 -8.12 3.01
C ARG A 28 2.91 -8.54 2.64
N TYR A 29 2.67 -9.84 2.60
CA TYR A 29 1.37 -10.37 2.20
C TYR A 29 0.59 -10.86 3.40
N TYR A 30 -0.73 -10.57 3.41
CA TYR A 30 -1.65 -11.18 4.35
C TYR A 30 -2.22 -12.45 3.71
N ILE A 31 -2.09 -13.57 4.38
CA ILE A 31 -2.62 -14.84 3.90
C ILE A 31 -3.44 -15.49 5.01
N ASP A 32 -4.44 -16.29 4.61
CA ASP A 32 -5.24 -17.03 5.56
C ASP A 32 -4.60 -18.39 5.88
N SER A 33 -5.27 -19.21 6.67
CA SER A 33 -4.75 -20.52 7.05
C SER A 33 -4.62 -21.49 5.88
N SER A 34 -5.31 -21.22 4.78
CA SER A 34 -5.21 -21.98 3.53
C SER A 34 -4.13 -21.43 2.60
N LYS A 35 -3.39 -20.42 3.04
CA LYS A 35 -2.34 -19.72 2.28
C LYS A 35 -2.88 -18.97 1.08
N CYS A 36 -4.14 -18.58 1.12
CA CYS A 36 -4.75 -17.74 0.08
C CYS A 36 -4.49 -16.26 0.37
N TYR A 37 -4.24 -15.50 -0.68
CA TYR A 37 -3.99 -14.07 -0.58
C TYR A 37 -5.21 -13.33 -0.04
N MET A 38 -5.00 -12.45 0.95
CA MET A 38 -6.05 -11.60 1.52
C MET A 38 -5.79 -10.11 1.30
N GLY A 39 -4.54 -9.73 1.15
CA GLY A 39 -4.16 -8.34 0.97
C GLY A 39 -2.66 -8.18 1.12
N ALA A 40 -2.18 -6.96 1.07
CA ALA A 40 -0.76 -6.68 1.18
C ALA A 40 -0.52 -5.40 1.99
N GLU A 41 0.69 -5.32 2.54
CA GLU A 41 1.20 -4.15 3.23
C GLU A 41 2.46 -3.72 2.51
N ILE A 42 2.49 -2.48 2.03
CA ILE A 42 3.55 -1.97 1.16
C ILE A 42 4.33 -0.90 1.90
N LEU A 43 5.64 -1.07 2.04
CA LEU A 43 6.50 -0.08 2.67
C LEU A 43 6.89 0.98 1.64
N VAL A 44 6.41 2.20 1.82
CA VAL A 44 6.66 3.30 0.89
C VAL A 44 7.65 4.32 1.42
N ALA A 45 7.96 4.30 2.69
CA ALA A 45 9.00 5.15 3.29
C ALA A 45 9.56 4.49 4.53
N GLY A 46 10.87 4.61 4.72
CA GLY A 46 11.55 4.06 5.88
C GLY A 46 12.75 4.94 6.22
N GLY A 47 13.35 4.71 7.37
CA GLY A 47 14.48 5.51 7.83
C GLY A 47 14.05 6.55 8.83
N GLY A 48 13.59 7.72 8.41
CA GLY A 48 13.02 8.74 9.30
C GLY A 48 11.59 8.35 9.63
N PRO A 49 10.57 8.87 8.91
CA PRO A 49 9.23 8.34 9.04
C PRO A 49 9.14 6.96 8.39
N THR A 50 8.29 6.10 8.95
CA THR A 50 7.98 4.79 8.36
C THR A 50 6.53 4.82 7.92
N ILE A 51 6.28 4.52 6.65
CA ILE A 51 4.94 4.60 6.07
C ILE A 51 4.59 3.29 5.37
N TRP A 52 3.47 2.70 5.76
CA TRP A 52 2.94 1.47 5.18
C TRP A 52 1.59 1.73 4.53
N VAL A 53 1.38 1.15 3.36
CA VAL A 53 0.09 1.15 2.66
C VAL A 53 -0.52 -0.23 2.80
N ASP A 54 -1.71 -0.31 3.40
CA ASP A 54 -2.41 -1.57 3.66
C ASP A 54 -3.56 -1.71 2.67
N THR A 55 -3.44 -2.65 1.73
CA THR A 55 -4.48 -2.84 0.71
C THR A 55 -5.68 -3.61 1.25
N PHE A 56 -5.52 -4.36 2.34
CA PHE A 56 -6.62 -5.11 2.94
C PHE A 56 -7.58 -4.18 3.66
N ARG A 57 -7.05 -3.23 4.42
CA ARG A 57 -7.87 -2.25 5.17
C ARG A 57 -8.09 -0.95 4.41
N GLU A 58 -7.40 -0.79 3.29
CA GLU A 58 -7.41 0.43 2.47
C GLU A 58 -7.06 1.67 3.30
N LYS A 59 -5.92 1.60 3.98
CA LYS A 59 -5.43 2.74 4.76
C LYS A 59 -3.92 2.87 4.68
N VAL A 60 -3.45 4.11 4.82
CA VAL A 60 -2.03 4.44 4.92
C VAL A 60 -1.73 4.77 6.37
N THR A 61 -0.72 4.13 6.94
CA THR A 61 -0.30 4.39 8.31
C THR A 61 1.13 4.92 8.31
N GLY A 62 1.34 6.04 8.96
CA GLY A 62 2.66 6.64 9.11
C GLY A 62 3.06 6.78 10.57
N TRP A 63 4.35 6.59 10.81
CA TRP A 63 4.93 6.67 12.15
C TRP A 63 6.05 7.71 12.16
N TRP A 64 5.97 8.67 13.09
CA TRP A 64 7.01 9.69 13.34
C TRP A 64 7.35 9.66 14.82
N GLY A 65 8.45 9.01 15.18
CA GLY A 65 8.76 8.84 16.59
C GLY A 65 7.62 8.10 17.30
N SER A 66 6.99 8.75 18.27
CA SER A 66 5.85 8.18 19.00
C SER A 66 4.51 8.55 18.39
N ASP A 67 4.50 9.39 17.35
CA ASP A 67 3.27 9.82 16.70
C ASP A 67 2.86 8.84 15.61
N ARG A 68 1.56 8.65 15.45
CA ARG A 68 0.99 7.76 14.45
C ARG A 68 -0.11 8.50 13.70
N PHE A 69 -0.07 8.39 12.36
CA PHE A 69 -1.05 9.02 11.48
C PHE A 69 -1.67 7.96 10.58
N GLU A 70 -2.97 8.06 10.36
CA GLU A 70 -3.69 7.14 9.49
C GLU A 70 -4.62 7.91 8.56
N TYR A 71 -4.64 7.51 7.27
CA TYR A 71 -5.58 8.02 6.29
C TYR A 71 -6.11 6.85 5.47
N TYR A 72 -7.41 6.82 5.29
CA TYR A 72 -8.04 5.82 4.43
C TYR A 72 -7.97 6.26 2.98
N PHE A 73 -7.97 5.31 2.07
CA PHE A 73 -7.96 5.57 0.63
C PHE A 73 -8.92 4.62 -0.06
N GLN A 74 -9.26 4.95 -1.30
CA GLN A 74 -10.00 4.06 -2.18
C GLN A 74 -9.00 3.56 -3.23
N ASP A 75 -8.92 2.24 -3.40
CA ASP A 75 -7.92 1.63 -4.27
C ASP A 75 -8.33 1.75 -5.74
N ASN A 76 -8.16 2.95 -6.29
CA ASN A 76 -8.48 3.24 -7.68
C ASN A 76 -7.31 2.95 -8.64
N LEU A 77 -6.15 2.61 -8.10
CA LEU A 77 -5.01 2.16 -8.91
C LEU A 77 -5.02 0.65 -9.16
N GLY A 78 -5.75 -0.12 -8.35
CA GLY A 78 -5.71 -1.57 -8.42
C GLY A 78 -4.48 -2.16 -7.75
N LEU A 79 -4.02 -1.57 -6.66
CA LEU A 79 -2.84 -2.06 -5.95
C LEU A 79 -3.06 -3.46 -5.39
N ASN A 80 -4.25 -3.74 -4.88
CA ASN A 80 -4.54 -5.04 -4.32
C ASN A 80 -4.47 -6.13 -5.39
N ASP A 81 -5.03 -5.86 -6.57
CA ASP A 81 -4.98 -6.82 -7.70
C ASP A 81 -3.54 -7.02 -8.17
N TYR A 82 -2.77 -5.95 -8.23
CA TYR A 82 -1.36 -6.02 -8.62
C TYR A 82 -0.57 -6.89 -7.64
N CYS A 83 -0.75 -6.69 -6.35
CA CYS A 83 -0.05 -7.47 -5.33
C CYS A 83 -0.50 -8.93 -5.32
N GLU A 84 -1.77 -9.19 -5.61
CA GLU A 84 -2.28 -10.55 -5.72
C GLU A 84 -1.61 -11.31 -6.87
N GLU A 85 -1.43 -10.65 -8.00
CA GLU A 85 -0.72 -11.24 -9.13
C GLU A 85 0.74 -11.51 -8.79
N MET A 86 1.39 -10.59 -8.07
CA MET A 86 2.77 -10.78 -7.62
C MET A 86 2.91 -11.93 -6.64
N TYR A 87 1.91 -12.14 -5.81
CA TYR A 87 1.90 -13.26 -4.89
C TYR A 87 1.83 -14.60 -5.63
N GLY A 88 1.25 -14.61 -6.83
CA GLY A 88 1.21 -15.80 -7.67
C GLY A 88 0.16 -16.82 -7.28
N CYS A 89 -0.91 -16.36 -6.67
CA CYS A 89 -1.98 -17.25 -6.25
C CYS A 89 -3.04 -17.40 -7.33
#